data_3466d46d5451514011d0fc3741fecca5
#
_entry.id   3466d46d5451514011d0fc3741fecca5
#
_cell.length_a   1.000
_cell.length_b   1.000
_cell.length_c   1.000
_cell.angle_alpha   90.00
_cell.angle_beta   90.00
_cell.angle_gamma   90.00
#
_symmetry.space_group_name_H-M   'P 1'
#
loop_
_entity.id
_entity.type
_entity.pdbx_description
1 polymer ?
#
loop_
_entity_poly.entity_id
_entity_poly.type
_entity_poly.pdbx_seq_one_letter_code
_entity_poly.pdbx_strand_id
1 'polypeptide(L)' 'MNQNSKLAIAQNVKKLRKQKNLTREKLSLALNFENSYISKLENEKINITIERLDAIANFFEVKTFELLIQRDV' A
#
# COMPACT_ATOMS: atom_id res chain seq x y z
N MET A 1 -16.06 17.27 3.92
CA MET A 1 -15.69 15.88 4.20
C MET A 1 -14.20 15.68 4.09
N ASN A 2 -13.61 15.08 5.09
CA ASN A 2 -12.18 14.86 5.10
C ASN A 2 -11.84 13.61 4.32
N GLN A 3 -10.86 13.74 3.45
CA GLN A 3 -10.29 12.59 2.76
C GLN A 3 -9.11 12.08 3.58
N ASN A 4 -9.05 10.77 3.74
CA ASN A 4 -7.94 10.15 4.45
C ASN A 4 -7.23 9.16 3.54
N SER A 5 -6.41 9.70 2.65
CA SER A 5 -5.69 8.90 1.67
C SER A 5 -4.70 7.95 2.31
N LYS A 6 -4.06 8.36 3.41
CA LYS A 6 -3.12 7.47 4.11
C LYS A 6 -3.82 6.23 4.63
N LEU A 7 -4.99 6.41 5.22
CA LEU A 7 -5.76 5.27 5.73
C LEU A 7 -6.22 4.36 4.59
N ALA A 8 -6.72 4.95 3.51
CA ALA A 8 -7.17 4.18 2.35
C ALA A 8 -6.02 3.34 1.77
N ILE A 9 -4.86 3.96 1.57
CA ILE A 9 -3.68 3.27 1.05
C ILE A 9 -3.26 2.15 2.00
N ALA A 10 -3.19 2.43 3.30
CA ALA A 10 -2.78 1.44 4.29
C ALA A 10 -3.71 0.23 4.25
N GLN A 11 -5.01 0.44 4.25
CA GLN A 11 -5.99 -0.65 4.24
C GLN A 11 -5.95 -1.44 2.95
N ASN A 12 -5.86 -0.76 1.81
CA ASN A 12 -5.87 -1.43 0.51
C ASN A 12 -4.59 -2.25 0.29
N VAL A 13 -3.44 -1.69 0.65
CA VAL A 13 -2.17 -2.41 0.52
C VAL A 13 -2.15 -3.63 1.42
N LYS A 14 -2.60 -3.49 2.67
CA LYS A 14 -2.66 -4.61 3.60
C LYS A 14 -3.55 -5.73 3.06
N LYS A 15 -4.71 -5.38 2.53
CA LYS A 15 -5.65 -6.35 1.98
C LYS A 15 -5.04 -7.10 0.81
N LEU A 16 -4.46 -6.38 -0.15
CA LEU A 16 -3.86 -6.98 -1.33
C LEU A 16 -2.66 -7.86 -0.95
N ARG A 17 -1.86 -7.38 0.00
CA ARG A 17 -0.70 -8.13 0.49
C ARG A 17 -1.14 -9.48 1.09
N LYS A 18 -2.16 -9.44 1.94
CA LYS A 18 -2.66 -10.67 2.59
C LYS A 18 -3.28 -11.62 1.57
N GLN A 19 -3.91 -11.12 0.54
CA GLN A 19 -4.47 -11.97 -0.51
C GLN A 19 -3.38 -12.75 -1.23
N LYS A 20 -2.16 -12.22 -1.30
CA LYS A 20 -1.03 -12.90 -1.90
C LYS A 20 -0.16 -13.64 -0.88
N ASN A 21 -0.59 -13.67 0.37
CA ASN A 21 0.13 -14.35 1.46
C ASN A 21 1.56 -13.84 1.63
N LEU A 22 1.73 -12.54 1.50
CA LEU A 22 3.04 -11.90 1.64
C LEU A 22 3.17 -11.26 3.01
N THR A 23 4.35 -11.38 3.62
CA THR A 23 4.68 -10.57 4.79
C THR A 23 5.00 -9.15 4.33
N ARG A 24 4.99 -8.20 5.28
CA ARG A 24 5.36 -6.82 4.99
C ARG A 24 6.79 -6.74 4.45
N GLU A 25 7.70 -7.51 5.04
CA GLU A 25 9.10 -7.55 4.62
C GLU A 25 9.23 -8.12 3.21
N LYS A 26 8.50 -9.17 2.90
CA LYS A 26 8.56 -9.76 1.57
C LYS A 26 8.02 -8.83 0.51
N LEU A 27 6.96 -8.11 0.82
CA LEU A 27 6.43 -7.11 -0.12
C LEU A 27 7.43 -5.98 -0.33
N SER A 28 8.02 -5.47 0.75
CA SER A 28 9.04 -4.42 0.64
C SER A 28 10.20 -4.89 -0.23
N LEU A 29 10.67 -6.12 -0.02
CA LEU A 29 11.76 -6.68 -0.80
C LEU A 29 11.38 -6.83 -2.28
N ALA A 30 10.20 -7.33 -2.55
CA ALA A 30 9.73 -7.53 -3.92
C ALA A 30 9.64 -6.20 -4.69
N LEU A 31 9.33 -5.12 -3.98
CA LEU A 31 9.23 -3.79 -4.57
C LEU A 31 10.57 -3.05 -4.57
N ASN A 32 11.60 -3.65 -4.02
CA ASN A 32 12.92 -3.03 -3.87
C ASN A 32 12.85 -1.75 -3.01
N PHE A 33 12.02 -1.80 -1.97
CA PHE A 33 11.89 -0.73 -0.98
C PHE A 33 12.72 -1.10 0.26
N GLU A 34 12.87 -0.12 1.16
CA GLU A 34 13.50 -0.38 2.46
C GLU A 34 12.72 -1.45 3.22
N ASN A 35 13.41 -2.24 4.03
CA ASN A 35 12.84 -3.42 4.69
C ASN A 35 11.58 -3.11 5.51
N SER A 36 11.54 -1.95 6.18
CA SER A 36 10.42 -1.57 7.03
C SER A 36 9.38 -0.69 6.33
N TYR A 37 9.54 -0.48 5.01
CA TYR A 37 8.72 0.51 4.32
C TYR A 37 7.23 0.19 4.37
N ILE A 38 6.86 -1.05 4.03
CA ILE A 38 5.44 -1.45 3.99
C ILE A 38 4.84 -1.44 5.40
N SER A 39 5.63 -1.82 6.42
CA SER A 39 5.16 -1.73 7.80
C SER A 39 4.80 -0.28 8.17
N LYS A 40 5.66 0.65 7.82
CA LYS A 40 5.41 2.07 8.10
C LYS A 40 4.21 2.58 7.29
N LEU A 41 4.08 2.14 6.04
CA LEU A 41 2.96 2.52 5.19
C LEU A 41 1.64 2.05 5.79
N GLU A 42 1.57 0.79 6.20
CA GLU A 42 0.35 0.22 6.77
C GLU A 42 0.00 0.82 8.13
N ASN A 43 0.98 1.40 8.82
CA ASN A 43 0.76 2.10 10.09
C ASN A 43 0.56 3.61 9.89
N GLU A 44 0.43 4.06 8.66
CA GLU A 44 0.16 5.47 8.31
C GLU A 44 1.26 6.42 8.81
N LYS A 45 2.50 5.95 8.85
CA LYS A 45 3.62 6.72 9.41
C LYS A 45 4.46 7.42 8.37
N ILE A 46 4.19 7.23 7.09
CA ILE A 46 4.96 7.85 6.02
C ILE A 46 4.04 8.44 4.96
N ASN A 47 4.58 9.39 4.21
CA ASN A 47 3.93 9.92 3.01
C ASN A 47 4.55 9.20 1.81
N ILE A 48 3.73 8.45 1.10
CA ILE A 48 4.22 7.70 -0.06
C ILE A 48 4.33 8.63 -1.26
N THR A 49 5.37 8.45 -2.07
CA THR A 49 5.48 9.16 -3.34
C THR A 49 4.55 8.53 -4.37
N ILE A 50 4.20 9.32 -5.38
CA ILE A 50 3.35 8.82 -6.47
C ILE A 50 4.05 7.66 -7.19
N GLU A 51 5.37 7.75 -7.39
CA GLU A 51 6.13 6.69 -8.05
C GLU A 51 6.04 5.37 -7.29
N ARG A 52 6.15 5.41 -5.97
CA ARG A 52 6.06 4.20 -5.16
C ARG A 52 4.62 3.67 -5.11
N LEU A 53 3.65 4.57 -5.08
CA LEU A 53 2.25 4.17 -5.13
C LEU A 53 1.95 3.45 -6.44
N ASP A 54 2.44 3.97 -7.57
CA ASP A 54 2.30 3.32 -8.86
C ASP A 54 3.00 1.96 -8.88
N ALA A 55 4.18 1.87 -8.25
CA ALA A 55 4.91 0.59 -8.19
C ALA A 55 4.11 -0.47 -7.45
N ILE A 56 3.47 -0.10 -6.35
CA ILE A 56 2.61 -1.01 -5.59
C ILE A 56 1.41 -1.45 -6.44
N ALA A 57 0.76 -0.50 -7.09
CA ALA A 57 -0.40 -0.80 -7.94
C ALA A 57 -0.01 -1.75 -9.06
N ASN A 58 1.13 -1.50 -9.72
CA ASN A 58 1.62 -2.36 -10.79
C ASN A 58 1.93 -3.76 -10.28
N PHE A 59 2.53 -3.87 -9.10
CA PHE A 59 2.84 -5.18 -8.52
C PHE A 59 1.57 -6.00 -8.31
N PHE A 60 0.51 -5.38 -7.84
CA PHE A 60 -0.76 -6.06 -7.58
C PHE A 60 -1.69 -6.07 -8.79
N GLU A 61 -1.26 -5.50 -9.91
CA GLU A 61 -2.03 -5.46 -11.17
C GLU A 61 -3.38 -4.77 -10.98
N VAL A 62 -3.36 -3.69 -10.21
CA VAL A 62 -4.53 -2.83 -10.03
C VAL A 62 -4.16 -1.43 -10.51
N LYS A 63 -5.17 -0.59 -10.69
CA LYS A 63 -4.93 0.81 -11.03
C LYS A 63 -4.60 1.60 -9.77
N THR A 64 -3.73 2.59 -9.92
CA THR A 64 -3.28 3.39 -8.78
C THR A 64 -4.45 3.99 -8.01
N PHE A 65 -5.48 4.50 -8.70
CA PHE A 65 -6.60 5.12 -8.01
C PHE A 65 -7.35 4.12 -7.10
N GLU A 66 -7.28 2.82 -7.39
CA GLU A 66 -7.95 1.82 -6.56
C GLU A 66 -7.34 1.75 -5.16
N LEU A 67 -6.06 2.11 -5.03
CA LEU A 67 -5.40 2.15 -3.73
C LEU A 67 -5.87 3.34 -2.88
N LEU A 68 -6.51 4.32 -3.50
CA LEU A 68 -6.97 5.53 -2.83
C LEU A 68 -8.44 5.47 -2.45
N ILE A 69 -9.15 4.43 -2.87
CA ILE A 69 -10.57 4.30 -2.56
C ILE A 69 -10.72 3.75 -1.15
N GLN A 70 -11.30 4.56 -0.27
CA GLN A 70 -11.62 4.13 1.08
C GLN A 70 -12.92 3.36 1.05
N ARG A 71 -12.89 2.13 1.53
CA ARG A 71 -14.05 1.25 1.48
C ARG A 71 -14.63 1.09 2.85
N ASP A 72 -15.96 1.20 2.92
CA ASP A 72 -16.72 0.83 4.12
C ASP A 72 -16.93 -0.67 4.06
N VAL A 73 -16.59 -1.35 5.12
CA VAL A 73 -16.71 -2.80 5.18
C VAL A 73 -17.94 -3.15 5.99
#